data_23aa9e36fa71b9deafcfb5c7dd22e087
#
_entry.id   23aa9e36fa71b9deafcfb5c7dd22e087
#
_cell.length_a   1.000
_cell.length_b   1.000
_cell.length_c   1.000
_cell.angle_alpha   90.00
_cell.angle_beta   90.00
_cell.angle_gamma   90.00
#
_symmetry.space_group_name_H-M   'P 1'
#
loop_
_entity.id
_entity.type
_entity.pdbx_description
1 polymer ?
#
loop_
_entity_poly.entity_id
_entity_poly.type
_entity_poly.pdbx_seq_one_letter_code
_entity_poly.pdbx_strand_id
1 'polypeptide(L)'
;MQHQIGRIQYFLGDFAAAAAAWTCFFLFRKIYNEKLPFEWALFDNEKFYLSILLLPLAWTLVYGLADSYRNIYRLSRLSELGKTILLGFVGNVFVFFAFLLDDLFADKPTHFMSFAVLLLLHTLLTIVVRMVVLTRAAAAIRRGTVSFRTLVVGGGKNALELYREITGLKKRIGYHFVGYADLNGGSGNELSAELPCLGHKGDIDRIIEEQGIEEVVVAMESSDHGQLREVLDILAGRNVIVKIIPDMYDIMLGTVKMNSVYGAVLIEIYPDLMPTWQRIVKRGMDVVVSTVVLILLSPLYAYIALRVRLSSPGPVFFEQERLGINGQPFLIFKFRSMYLDAERDGPRLSSEQDDRITPWGKVMRKYRLDELPQFWNVLRGDMSLVGPRPERRFYFDQVHERAPHVRHLLKVRPGITSWGQVKYGYASNVEEMLARLKYDLLYIENMSLALDFKILFYTVLVILQGKGK
;
A
#
# COMPACT_ATOMS: atom_id res chain seq x y z
N MET A 1 -21.33 -9.28 6.37
CA MET A 1 -22.25 -8.43 7.17
C MET A 1 -21.70 -8.11 8.56
N GLN A 2 -21.29 -9.08 9.39
CA GLN A 2 -20.76 -8.84 10.75
C GLN A 2 -19.47 -7.99 10.78
N HIS A 3 -18.56 -8.19 9.83
CA HIS A 3 -17.33 -7.39 9.72
C HIS A 3 -17.59 -5.90 9.43
N GLN A 4 -18.64 -5.60 8.66
CA GLN A 4 -19.04 -4.21 8.36
C GLN A 4 -19.66 -3.53 9.58
N ILE A 5 -20.49 -4.23 10.36
CA ILE A 5 -21.12 -3.69 11.57
C ILE A 5 -20.05 -3.26 12.59
N GLY A 6 -19.06 -4.12 12.82
CA GLY A 6 -17.97 -3.79 13.73
C GLY A 6 -17.16 -2.56 13.30
N ARG A 7 -16.89 -2.43 11.99
CA ARG A 7 -16.20 -1.26 11.41
C ARG A 7 -16.98 0.04 11.65
N ILE A 8 -18.29 0.01 11.42
CA ILE A 8 -19.16 1.17 11.66
C ILE A 8 -19.16 1.54 13.14
N GLN A 9 -19.29 0.57 14.04
CA GLN A 9 -19.26 0.81 15.49
C GLN A 9 -17.94 1.47 15.95
N TYR A 10 -16.81 1.05 15.38
CA TYR A 10 -15.50 1.61 15.70
C TYR A 10 -15.39 3.06 15.23
N PHE A 11 -15.82 3.34 14.00
CA PHE A 11 -15.86 4.69 13.43
C PHE A 11 -16.77 5.62 14.24
N LEU A 12 -18.00 5.21 14.53
CA LEU A 12 -18.94 6.00 15.33
C LEU A 12 -18.44 6.21 16.77
N GLY A 13 -17.77 5.22 17.32
CA GLY A 13 -17.15 5.31 18.64
C GLY A 13 -16.04 6.36 18.68
N ASP A 14 -15.14 6.39 17.71
CA ASP A 14 -14.08 7.39 17.61
C ASP A 14 -14.65 8.79 17.38
N PHE A 15 -15.67 8.91 16.51
CA PHE A 15 -16.38 10.18 16.30
C PHE A 15 -16.98 10.70 17.60
N ALA A 16 -17.72 9.86 18.32
CA ALA A 16 -18.34 10.23 19.60
C ALA A 16 -17.31 10.59 20.68
N ALA A 17 -16.20 9.84 20.76
CA ALA A 17 -15.10 10.12 21.68
C ALA A 17 -14.46 11.49 21.40
N ALA A 18 -14.19 11.79 20.13
CA ALA A 18 -13.63 13.08 19.72
C ALA A 18 -14.60 14.24 19.97
N ALA A 19 -15.89 14.06 19.68
CA ALA A 19 -16.93 15.07 19.97
C ALA A 19 -17.06 15.33 21.48
N ALA A 20 -17.08 14.28 22.29
CA ALA A 20 -17.12 14.41 23.75
C ALA A 20 -15.85 15.07 24.28
N ALA A 21 -14.68 14.69 23.81
CA ALA A 21 -13.42 15.33 24.21
C ALA A 21 -13.40 16.82 23.89
N TRP A 22 -13.85 17.20 22.69
CA TRP A 22 -13.94 18.60 22.30
C TRP A 22 -14.95 19.38 23.15
N THR A 23 -16.12 18.80 23.40
CA THR A 23 -17.13 19.42 24.25
C THR A 23 -16.62 19.66 25.69
N CYS A 24 -15.98 18.65 26.28
CA CYS A 24 -15.36 18.78 27.62
C CYS A 24 -14.25 19.83 27.62
N PHE A 25 -13.43 19.87 26.58
CA PHE A 25 -12.38 20.87 26.44
C PHE A 25 -12.95 22.28 26.25
N PHE A 26 -14.01 22.45 25.46
CA PHE A 26 -14.70 23.72 25.27
C PHE A 26 -15.24 24.25 26.60
N LEU A 27 -15.91 23.40 27.38
CA LEU A 27 -16.39 23.74 28.70
C LEU A 27 -15.24 24.11 29.65
N PHE A 28 -14.19 23.33 29.70
CA PHE A 28 -13.00 23.65 30.49
C PHE A 28 -12.44 25.02 30.11
N ARG A 29 -12.33 25.36 28.86
CA ARG A 29 -11.85 26.66 28.39
C ARG A 29 -12.77 27.79 28.85
N LYS A 30 -14.07 27.64 28.66
CA LYS A 30 -15.05 28.68 29.04
C LYS A 30 -15.10 28.91 30.53
N ILE A 31 -15.14 27.86 31.35
CA ILE A 31 -15.28 27.95 32.79
C ILE A 31 -13.94 28.30 33.46
N TYR A 32 -12.85 27.64 33.08
CA TYR A 32 -11.59 27.78 33.79
C TYR A 32 -10.74 28.94 33.25
N ASN A 33 -10.58 29.10 31.92
CA ASN A 33 -9.77 30.14 31.36
C ASN A 33 -10.51 31.48 31.27
N GLU A 34 -11.76 31.48 30.79
CA GLU A 34 -12.57 32.67 30.61
C GLU A 34 -13.36 33.04 31.90
N LYS A 35 -13.35 32.16 32.92
CA LYS A 35 -14.04 32.34 34.22
C LYS A 35 -15.53 32.64 34.08
N LEU A 36 -16.19 32.14 33.06
CA LEU A 36 -17.62 32.29 32.86
C LEU A 36 -18.39 31.26 33.71
N PRO A 37 -19.54 31.65 34.31
CA PRO A 37 -20.42 30.70 34.99
C PRO A 37 -20.95 29.66 33.98
N PHE A 38 -21.25 28.46 34.48
CA PHE A 38 -21.88 27.43 33.62
C PHE A 38 -23.34 27.83 33.34
N GLU A 39 -23.62 28.16 32.09
CA GLU A 39 -24.95 28.44 31.56
C GLU A 39 -25.13 27.76 30.22
N TRP A 40 -26.35 27.30 29.90
CA TRP A 40 -26.62 26.67 28.60
C TRP A 40 -26.36 27.61 27.41
N ALA A 41 -26.43 28.92 27.62
CA ALA A 41 -26.09 29.95 26.65
C ALA A 41 -24.62 29.89 26.17
N LEU A 42 -23.70 29.21 26.89
CA LEU A 42 -22.32 28.98 26.45
C LEU A 42 -22.26 28.20 25.16
N PHE A 43 -23.24 27.34 24.88
CA PHE A 43 -23.32 26.55 23.65
C PHE A 43 -23.94 27.33 22.47
N ASP A 44 -24.53 28.51 22.70
CA ASP A 44 -25.11 29.34 21.64
C ASP A 44 -24.03 30.06 20.83
N ASN A 45 -23.13 29.27 20.26
CA ASN A 45 -21.97 29.74 19.49
C ASN A 45 -21.85 28.94 18.21
N GLU A 46 -21.98 29.61 17.06
CA GLU A 46 -21.86 28.98 15.75
C GLU A 46 -20.51 28.26 15.57
N LYS A 47 -19.42 28.83 16.11
CA LYS A 47 -18.09 28.23 16.07
C LYS A 47 -18.02 26.90 16.85
N PHE A 48 -18.80 26.76 17.95
CA PHE A 48 -18.89 25.53 18.68
C PHE A 48 -19.54 24.42 17.84
N TYR A 49 -20.66 24.70 17.19
CA TYR A 49 -21.37 23.72 16.38
C TYR A 49 -20.54 23.31 15.15
N LEU A 50 -19.84 24.27 14.54
CA LEU A 50 -18.95 23.96 13.43
C LEU A 50 -17.77 23.08 13.88
N SER A 51 -17.17 23.40 15.02
CA SER A 51 -16.00 22.66 15.52
C SER A 51 -16.35 21.27 16.03
N ILE A 52 -17.52 21.07 16.66
CA ILE A 52 -17.98 19.74 17.13
C ILE A 52 -18.32 18.80 15.99
N LEU A 53 -18.51 19.31 14.78
CA LEU A 53 -18.67 18.51 13.57
C LEU A 53 -17.33 18.26 12.86
N LEU A 54 -16.57 19.32 12.60
CA LEU A 54 -15.35 19.24 11.77
C LEU A 54 -14.20 18.54 12.47
N LEU A 55 -13.98 18.77 13.76
CA LEU A 55 -12.86 18.14 14.47
C LEU A 55 -13.00 16.63 14.62
N PRO A 56 -14.16 16.05 15.01
CA PRO A 56 -14.35 14.61 14.99
C PRO A 56 -14.23 13.99 13.60
N LEU A 57 -14.70 14.68 12.54
CA LEU A 57 -14.50 14.23 11.17
C LEU A 57 -13.02 14.23 10.79
N ALA A 58 -12.25 15.25 11.13
CA ALA A 58 -10.82 15.29 10.89
C ALA A 58 -10.10 14.16 11.64
N TRP A 59 -10.45 13.90 12.91
CA TRP A 59 -9.89 12.78 13.67
C TRP A 59 -10.23 11.42 13.08
N THR A 60 -11.47 11.19 12.68
CA THR A 60 -11.85 9.92 12.03
C THR A 60 -11.14 9.75 10.68
N LEU A 61 -10.90 10.84 9.95
CA LEU A 61 -10.07 10.80 8.73
C LEU A 61 -8.62 10.39 9.07
N VAL A 62 -7.99 11.01 10.07
CA VAL A 62 -6.61 10.67 10.49
C VAL A 62 -6.51 9.19 10.88
N TYR A 63 -7.46 8.68 11.66
CA TYR A 63 -7.51 7.28 12.05
C TYR A 63 -7.80 6.34 10.87
N GLY A 64 -8.61 6.77 9.91
CA GLY A 64 -8.84 6.05 8.66
C GLY A 64 -7.57 5.94 7.81
N LEU A 65 -6.82 7.04 7.69
CA LEU A 65 -5.51 7.06 7.01
C LEU A 65 -4.49 6.13 7.68
N ALA A 66 -4.58 5.96 9.01
CA ALA A 66 -3.74 5.04 9.78
C ALA A 66 -4.23 3.58 9.77
N ASP A 67 -5.14 3.21 8.88
CA ASP A 67 -5.70 1.85 8.73
C ASP A 67 -6.43 1.31 9.99
N SER A 68 -6.87 2.19 10.91
CA SER A 68 -7.52 1.75 12.15
C SER A 68 -8.90 1.11 11.91
N TYR A 69 -9.56 1.38 10.78
CA TYR A 69 -10.91 0.85 10.47
C TYR A 69 -10.92 -0.35 9.54
N ARG A 70 -9.75 -0.89 9.14
CA ARG A 70 -9.70 -1.90 8.07
C ARG A 70 -10.18 -3.27 8.53
N ASN A 71 -9.72 -3.76 9.68
CA ASN A 71 -9.97 -5.13 10.15
C ASN A 71 -9.94 -5.22 11.68
N ILE A 72 -10.96 -4.67 12.36
CA ILE A 72 -11.00 -4.55 13.82
C ILE A 72 -10.87 -5.89 14.57
N TYR A 73 -11.33 -6.98 13.97
CA TYR A 73 -11.25 -8.32 14.57
C TYR A 73 -9.83 -8.91 14.57
N ARG A 74 -8.90 -8.30 13.82
CA ARG A 74 -7.50 -8.72 13.70
C ARG A 74 -6.52 -7.76 14.37
N LEU A 75 -7.02 -6.60 14.86
CA LEU A 75 -6.18 -5.59 15.49
C LEU A 75 -5.70 -6.06 16.86
N SER A 76 -4.40 -5.91 17.12
CA SER A 76 -3.83 -6.07 18.44
C SER A 76 -4.17 -4.87 19.32
N ARG A 77 -4.75 -5.12 20.50
CA ARG A 77 -5.09 -4.06 21.46
C ARG A 77 -3.88 -3.22 21.85
N LEU A 78 -2.72 -3.85 22.03
CA LEU A 78 -1.48 -3.17 22.41
C LEU A 78 -0.96 -2.28 21.26
N SER A 79 -1.01 -2.77 20.03
CA SER A 79 -0.60 -2.02 18.86
C SER A 79 -1.52 -0.80 18.64
N GLU A 80 -2.84 -0.98 18.78
CA GLU A 80 -3.80 0.14 18.62
C GLU A 80 -3.70 1.15 19.77
N LEU A 81 -3.37 0.71 20.99
CA LEU A 81 -3.07 1.61 22.10
C LEU A 81 -1.88 2.52 21.76
N GLY A 82 -0.75 1.94 21.35
CA GLY A 82 0.43 2.71 20.96
C GLY A 82 0.16 3.66 19.79
N LYS A 83 -0.55 3.17 18.77
CA LYS A 83 -0.97 3.99 17.61
C LYS A 83 -1.89 5.16 18.03
N THR A 84 -2.85 4.91 18.93
CA THR A 84 -3.76 5.95 19.41
C THR A 84 -3.03 7.03 20.21
N ILE A 85 -2.07 6.65 21.06
CA ILE A 85 -1.26 7.61 21.82
C ILE A 85 -0.42 8.46 20.86
N LEU A 86 0.26 7.83 19.89
CA LEU A 86 1.11 8.54 18.95
C LEU A 86 0.31 9.51 18.07
N LEU A 87 -0.76 9.04 17.46
CA LEU A 87 -1.62 9.87 16.62
C LEU A 87 -2.33 10.96 17.43
N GLY A 88 -2.78 10.62 18.65
CA GLY A 88 -3.36 11.57 19.59
C GLY A 88 -2.38 12.70 19.91
N PHE A 89 -1.13 12.38 20.20
CA PHE A 89 -0.11 13.40 20.45
C PHE A 89 0.14 14.28 19.22
N VAL A 90 0.48 13.67 18.07
CA VAL A 90 0.79 14.41 16.84
C VAL A 90 -0.39 15.27 16.38
N GLY A 91 -1.61 14.72 16.38
CA GLY A 91 -2.78 15.45 15.94
C GLY A 91 -3.18 16.59 16.92
N ASN A 92 -3.05 16.39 18.24
CA ASN A 92 -3.31 17.47 19.18
C ASN A 92 -2.26 18.58 19.14
N VAL A 93 -0.99 18.26 18.83
CA VAL A 93 0.03 19.29 18.52
C VAL A 93 -0.43 20.12 17.31
N PHE A 94 -0.90 19.47 16.26
CA PHE A 94 -1.41 20.18 15.08
C PHE A 94 -2.64 21.05 15.40
N VAL A 95 -3.62 20.52 16.15
CA VAL A 95 -4.81 21.27 16.57
C VAL A 95 -4.42 22.47 17.46
N PHE A 96 -3.45 22.30 18.34
CA PHE A 96 -2.93 23.37 19.18
C PHE A 96 -2.34 24.53 18.36
N PHE A 97 -1.45 24.21 17.43
CA PHE A 97 -0.84 25.24 16.57
C PHE A 97 -1.82 25.88 15.59
N ALA A 98 -2.80 25.11 15.08
CA ALA A 98 -3.76 25.61 14.09
C ALA A 98 -4.88 26.48 14.70
N PHE A 99 -5.30 26.21 15.95
CA PHE A 99 -6.53 26.78 16.50
C PHE A 99 -6.38 27.41 17.88
N LEU A 100 -5.32 27.16 18.63
CA LEU A 100 -5.17 27.61 20.00
C LEU A 100 -4.03 28.61 20.20
N LEU A 101 -3.14 28.74 19.25
CA LEU A 101 -1.98 29.64 19.38
C LEU A 101 -2.36 31.11 19.28
N ASP A 102 -3.40 31.45 18.48
CA ASP A 102 -3.87 32.81 18.24
C ASP A 102 -4.82 33.33 19.34
N ASP A 103 -4.99 32.60 20.44
CA ASP A 103 -5.86 33.02 21.53
C ASP A 103 -5.25 34.21 22.27
N LEU A 104 -5.97 35.34 22.22
CA LEU A 104 -5.58 36.62 22.81
C LEU A 104 -5.47 36.62 24.37
N PHE A 105 -5.80 35.52 25.05
CA PHE A 105 -5.78 35.36 26.50
C PHE A 105 -4.48 34.78 27.06
N ALA A 106 -3.36 35.20 26.56
CA ALA A 106 -2.14 34.46 26.52
C ALA A 106 -1.20 34.72 27.70
N ASP A 107 -1.43 34.12 28.81
CA ASP A 107 -0.35 33.72 29.70
C ASP A 107 0.21 32.36 29.25
N LYS A 108 1.53 32.24 29.06
CA LYS A 108 2.19 30.98 28.63
C LYS A 108 1.72 29.74 29.42
N PRO A 109 1.53 29.79 30.76
CA PRO A 109 1.01 28.66 31.52
C PRO A 109 -0.36 28.17 31.07
N THR A 110 -1.29 29.09 30.72
CA THR A 110 -2.66 28.79 30.32
C THR A 110 -2.70 28.03 28.96
N HIS A 111 -1.80 28.38 28.03
CA HIS A 111 -1.68 27.63 26.76
C HIS A 111 -1.20 26.21 26.97
N PHE A 112 -0.14 26.00 27.79
CA PHE A 112 0.35 24.65 28.07
C PHE A 112 -0.69 23.82 28.80
N MET A 113 -1.44 24.39 29.71
CA MET A 113 -2.52 23.73 30.44
C MET A 113 -3.65 23.33 29.48
N SER A 114 -4.06 24.23 28.60
CA SER A 114 -5.08 23.97 27.58
C SER A 114 -4.66 22.83 26.65
N PHE A 115 -3.41 22.84 26.20
CA PHE A 115 -2.86 21.74 25.39
C PHE A 115 -2.87 20.42 26.15
N ALA A 116 -2.39 20.41 27.40
CA ALA A 116 -2.33 19.20 28.22
C ALA A 116 -3.72 18.61 28.48
N VAL A 117 -4.71 19.47 28.79
CA VAL A 117 -6.10 19.06 29.01
C VAL A 117 -6.72 18.49 27.72
N LEU A 118 -6.56 19.16 26.58
CA LEU A 118 -7.05 18.67 25.30
C LEU A 118 -6.44 17.32 24.94
N LEU A 119 -5.10 17.21 25.05
CA LEU A 119 -4.36 15.99 24.78
C LEU A 119 -4.85 14.83 25.67
N LEU A 120 -4.99 15.09 26.96
CA LEU A 120 -5.41 14.07 27.93
C LEU A 120 -6.85 13.64 27.69
N LEU A 121 -7.79 14.58 27.51
CA LEU A 121 -9.21 14.29 27.28
C LEU A 121 -9.38 13.49 25.98
N HIS A 122 -8.80 13.98 24.88
CA HIS A 122 -8.95 13.30 23.59
C HIS A 122 -8.35 11.91 23.61
N THR A 123 -7.10 11.79 24.07
CA THR A 123 -6.39 10.50 24.07
C THR A 123 -7.06 9.49 24.99
N LEU A 124 -7.44 9.90 26.21
CA LEU A 124 -8.08 9.02 27.18
C LEU A 124 -9.44 8.52 26.70
N LEU A 125 -10.32 9.42 26.26
CA LEU A 125 -11.66 9.03 25.77
C LEU A 125 -11.57 8.12 24.55
N THR A 126 -10.69 8.42 23.61
CA THR A 126 -10.46 7.58 22.43
C THR A 126 -9.93 6.20 22.82
N ILE A 127 -8.95 6.12 23.74
CA ILE A 127 -8.43 4.84 24.24
C ILE A 127 -9.54 4.03 24.90
N VAL A 128 -10.33 4.62 25.76
CA VAL A 128 -11.41 3.91 26.46
C VAL A 128 -12.40 3.32 25.46
N VAL A 129 -12.89 4.12 24.52
CA VAL A 129 -13.85 3.66 23.50
C VAL A 129 -13.24 2.55 22.65
N ARG A 130 -12.02 2.73 22.16
CA ARG A 130 -11.30 1.72 21.34
C ARG A 130 -11.08 0.43 22.11
N MET A 131 -10.63 0.50 23.35
CA MET A 131 -10.42 -0.71 24.17
C MET A 131 -11.71 -1.45 24.44
N VAL A 132 -12.83 -0.76 24.64
CA VAL A 132 -14.16 -1.40 24.78
C VAL A 132 -14.54 -2.13 23.48
N VAL A 133 -14.44 -1.46 22.33
CA VAL A 133 -14.80 -2.07 21.04
C VAL A 133 -13.90 -3.26 20.71
N LEU A 134 -12.58 -3.11 20.86
CA LEU A 134 -11.63 -4.20 20.58
C LEU A 134 -11.81 -5.38 21.57
N THR A 135 -12.16 -5.10 22.82
CA THR A 135 -12.44 -6.17 23.80
C THR A 135 -13.70 -6.94 23.43
N ARG A 136 -14.75 -6.23 22.97
CA ARG A 136 -15.98 -6.88 22.44
C ARG A 136 -15.69 -7.68 21.18
N ALA A 137 -14.87 -7.16 20.25
CA ALA A 137 -14.47 -7.85 19.04
C ALA A 137 -13.68 -9.15 19.38
N ALA A 138 -12.72 -9.06 20.29
CA ALA A 138 -11.98 -10.25 20.77
C ALA A 138 -12.87 -11.26 21.51
N ALA A 139 -13.88 -10.79 22.24
CA ALA A 139 -14.86 -11.66 22.88
C ALA A 139 -15.77 -12.36 21.85
N ALA A 140 -16.15 -11.70 20.78
CA ALA A 140 -16.92 -12.29 19.68
C ALA A 140 -16.16 -13.45 18.99
N ILE A 141 -14.87 -13.26 18.74
CA ILE A 141 -14.00 -14.32 18.21
C ILE A 141 -13.93 -15.49 19.19
N ARG A 142 -13.67 -15.24 20.48
CA ARG A 142 -13.57 -16.31 21.49
C ARG A 142 -14.86 -17.09 21.67
N ARG A 143 -16.02 -16.43 21.52
CA ARG A 143 -17.34 -17.08 21.56
C ARG A 143 -17.67 -17.84 20.27
N GLY A 144 -16.89 -17.66 19.19
CA GLY A 144 -17.12 -18.26 17.88
C GLY A 144 -18.24 -17.61 17.08
N THR A 145 -18.74 -16.44 17.50
CA THR A 145 -19.73 -15.66 16.71
C THR A 145 -19.10 -15.00 15.49
N VAL A 146 -17.80 -14.76 15.52
CA VAL A 146 -17.01 -14.28 14.38
C VAL A 146 -15.86 -15.25 14.15
N SER A 147 -15.76 -15.75 12.93
CA SER A 147 -14.67 -16.61 12.47
C SER A 147 -14.36 -16.31 11.01
N PHE A 148 -13.16 -16.67 10.58
CA PHE A 148 -12.64 -16.48 9.23
C PHE A 148 -12.62 -17.83 8.51
N ARG A 149 -13.28 -17.92 7.37
CA ARG A 149 -13.27 -19.13 6.55
C ARG A 149 -11.87 -19.38 6.01
N THR A 150 -11.26 -20.46 6.45
CA THR A 150 -9.84 -20.76 6.22
C THR A 150 -9.69 -22.02 5.38
N LEU A 151 -8.92 -21.91 4.30
CA LEU A 151 -8.48 -23.03 3.48
C LEU A 151 -7.05 -23.39 3.89
N VAL A 152 -6.76 -24.67 4.07
CA VAL A 152 -5.39 -25.18 4.21
C VAL A 152 -4.89 -25.62 2.84
N VAL A 153 -3.73 -25.17 2.42
CA VAL A 153 -3.08 -25.64 1.19
C VAL A 153 -1.91 -26.55 1.55
N GLY A 154 -2.03 -27.81 1.19
CA GLY A 154 -1.19 -28.93 1.64
C GLY A 154 -1.92 -29.84 2.60
N GLY A 155 -1.67 -31.16 2.51
CA GLY A 155 -2.34 -32.20 3.31
C GLY A 155 -1.40 -33.03 4.17
N GLY A 156 -0.10 -32.72 4.19
CA GLY A 156 0.94 -33.49 4.88
C GLY A 156 0.99 -33.28 6.39
N LYS A 157 2.06 -33.77 7.01
CA LYS A 157 2.29 -33.75 8.46
C LYS A 157 2.21 -32.34 9.05
N ASN A 158 2.87 -31.35 8.43
CA ASN A 158 2.88 -29.97 8.90
C ASN A 158 1.46 -29.38 8.96
N ALA A 159 0.61 -29.71 7.98
CA ALA A 159 -0.78 -29.27 7.93
C ALA A 159 -1.61 -29.90 9.07
N LEU A 160 -1.40 -31.18 9.35
CA LEU A 160 -2.07 -31.88 10.44
C LEU A 160 -1.62 -31.35 11.81
N GLU A 161 -0.33 -31.14 12.02
CA GLU A 161 0.22 -30.57 13.26
C GLU A 161 -0.36 -29.18 13.51
N LEU A 162 -0.34 -28.31 12.49
CA LEU A 162 -0.92 -26.96 12.58
C LEU A 162 -2.43 -27.03 12.91
N TYR A 163 -3.17 -27.89 12.23
CA TYR A 163 -4.61 -28.03 12.46
C TYR A 163 -4.88 -28.44 13.91
N ARG A 164 -4.16 -29.46 14.43
CA ARG A 164 -4.30 -29.93 15.80
C ARG A 164 -3.86 -28.88 16.83
N GLU A 165 -2.79 -28.15 16.55
CA GLU A 165 -2.34 -27.05 17.40
C GLU A 165 -3.42 -25.98 17.53
N ILE A 166 -3.99 -25.51 16.42
CA ILE A 166 -5.00 -24.46 16.42
C ILE A 166 -6.32 -24.94 17.03
N THR A 167 -6.78 -26.13 16.68
CA THR A 167 -8.05 -26.67 17.18
C THR A 167 -7.97 -27.12 18.65
N GLY A 168 -6.80 -27.54 19.11
CA GLY A 168 -6.52 -27.91 20.51
C GLY A 168 -6.44 -26.72 21.48
N LEU A 169 -6.42 -25.49 20.97
CA LEU A 169 -6.38 -24.30 21.84
C LEU A 169 -7.65 -24.17 22.67
N LYS A 170 -7.51 -23.97 23.99
CA LYS A 170 -8.64 -23.71 24.91
C LYS A 170 -9.49 -22.49 24.52
N LYS A 171 -8.90 -21.53 23.80
CA LYS A 171 -9.55 -20.30 23.35
C LYS A 171 -9.53 -20.26 21.83
N ARG A 172 -10.72 -20.09 21.21
CA ARG A 172 -10.84 -19.90 19.79
C ARG A 172 -10.11 -18.62 19.36
N ILE A 173 -9.32 -18.72 18.29
CA ILE A 173 -8.55 -17.61 17.71
C ILE A 173 -9.08 -17.14 16.36
N GLY A 174 -10.28 -17.62 15.98
CA GLY A 174 -11.03 -17.13 14.82
C GLY A 174 -10.93 -17.97 13.57
N TYR A 175 -10.12 -19.02 13.51
CA TYR A 175 -10.05 -19.91 12.36
C TYR A 175 -11.32 -20.80 12.26
N HIS A 176 -11.87 -20.87 11.08
CA HIS A 176 -12.89 -21.83 10.69
C HIS A 176 -12.39 -22.59 9.45
N PHE A 177 -11.73 -23.72 9.69
CA PHE A 177 -11.20 -24.54 8.63
C PHE A 177 -12.34 -25.18 7.83
N VAL A 178 -12.44 -24.84 6.54
CA VAL A 178 -13.48 -25.33 5.62
C VAL A 178 -13.06 -26.67 5.01
N GLY A 179 -11.76 -26.82 4.74
CA GLY A 179 -11.17 -27.99 4.15
C GLY A 179 -9.74 -27.73 3.74
N TYR A 180 -9.16 -28.64 2.95
CA TYR A 180 -7.81 -28.46 2.41
C TYR A 180 -7.76 -28.69 0.90
N ALA A 181 -6.78 -28.08 0.24
CA ALA A 181 -6.41 -28.34 -1.15
C ALA A 181 -5.13 -29.19 -1.18
N ASP A 182 -5.21 -30.32 -1.88
CA ASP A 182 -4.07 -31.23 -2.01
C ASP A 182 -3.09 -30.74 -3.08
N LEU A 183 -1.79 -30.86 -2.79
CA LEU A 183 -0.72 -30.47 -3.71
C LEU A 183 -0.05 -31.67 -4.38
N ASN A 184 -0.13 -32.87 -3.75
CA ASN A 184 0.68 -34.02 -4.10
C ASN A 184 -0.10 -35.20 -4.70
N GLY A 185 -1.36 -35.01 -5.08
CA GLY A 185 -2.15 -36.06 -5.76
C GLY A 185 -2.50 -37.26 -4.87
N GLY A 186 -2.69 -37.05 -3.57
CA GLY A 186 -3.21 -38.06 -2.65
C GLY A 186 -2.16 -38.87 -1.89
N SER A 187 -0.89 -38.79 -2.20
CA SER A 187 0.16 -39.48 -1.44
C SER A 187 0.59 -38.66 -0.23
N GLY A 188 0.40 -39.20 0.99
CA GLY A 188 0.84 -38.56 2.25
C GLY A 188 -0.12 -37.54 2.85
N ASN A 189 -1.42 -37.61 2.52
CA ASN A 189 -2.45 -36.70 3.04
C ASN A 189 -2.92 -37.10 4.45
N GLU A 190 -2.12 -36.81 5.47
CA GLU A 190 -2.44 -37.11 6.87
C GLU A 190 -3.64 -36.27 7.37
N LEU A 191 -3.85 -35.07 6.79
CA LEU A 191 -4.96 -34.17 7.15
C LEU A 191 -6.33 -34.69 6.72
N SER A 192 -6.38 -35.65 5.79
CA SER A 192 -7.63 -36.22 5.25
C SER A 192 -8.51 -36.87 6.32
N ALA A 193 -7.94 -37.30 7.44
CA ALA A 193 -8.67 -37.84 8.58
C ALA A 193 -9.46 -36.80 9.39
N GLU A 194 -9.07 -35.54 9.31
CA GLU A 194 -9.62 -34.45 10.13
C GLU A 194 -10.42 -33.41 9.31
N LEU A 195 -10.03 -33.19 8.05
CA LEU A 195 -10.65 -32.18 7.17
C LEU A 195 -10.97 -32.77 5.79
N PRO A 196 -12.07 -32.31 5.14
CA PRO A 196 -12.41 -32.73 3.79
C PRO A 196 -11.42 -32.14 2.77
N CYS A 197 -11.01 -32.96 1.79
CA CYS A 197 -10.31 -32.50 0.61
C CYS A 197 -11.31 -31.80 -0.34
N LEU A 198 -11.07 -30.54 -0.65
CA LEU A 198 -11.95 -29.74 -1.52
C LEU A 198 -11.49 -29.75 -2.99
N GLY A 199 -10.27 -30.19 -3.25
CA GLY A 199 -9.70 -30.26 -4.59
C GLY A 199 -8.18 -30.24 -4.56
N HIS A 200 -7.60 -30.01 -5.74
CA HIS A 200 -6.17 -29.98 -5.96
C HIS A 200 -5.67 -28.56 -6.20
N LYS A 201 -4.36 -28.39 -6.38
CA LYS A 201 -3.71 -27.11 -6.66
C LYS A 201 -4.39 -26.25 -7.72
N GLY A 202 -4.85 -26.86 -8.84
CA GLY A 202 -5.55 -26.16 -9.92
C GLY A 202 -6.96 -25.66 -9.57
N ASP A 203 -7.54 -26.20 -8.49
CA ASP A 203 -8.89 -25.85 -8.03
C ASP A 203 -8.91 -24.72 -6.99
N ILE A 204 -7.73 -24.26 -6.51
CA ILE A 204 -7.64 -23.29 -5.42
C ILE A 204 -8.46 -22.04 -5.69
N ASP A 205 -8.41 -21.50 -6.90
CA ASP A 205 -9.18 -20.31 -7.29
C ASP A 205 -10.68 -20.53 -7.18
N ARG A 206 -11.16 -21.66 -7.70
CA ARG A 206 -12.57 -22.05 -7.64
C ARG A 206 -13.03 -22.25 -6.18
N ILE A 207 -12.22 -22.92 -5.37
CA ILE A 207 -12.51 -23.16 -3.95
C ILE A 207 -12.63 -21.84 -3.19
N ILE A 208 -11.73 -20.88 -3.45
CA ILE A 208 -11.77 -19.55 -2.80
C ILE A 208 -13.09 -18.85 -3.09
N GLU A 209 -13.56 -18.86 -4.33
CA GLU A 209 -14.79 -18.18 -4.75
C GLU A 209 -16.04 -18.92 -4.26
N GLU A 210 -16.15 -20.22 -4.49
CA GLU A 210 -17.33 -21.02 -4.11
C GLU A 210 -17.52 -21.12 -2.60
N GLN A 211 -16.43 -21.27 -1.86
CA GLN A 211 -16.46 -21.42 -0.41
C GLN A 211 -16.35 -20.09 0.34
N GLY A 212 -16.16 -18.96 -0.36
CA GLY A 212 -15.99 -17.64 0.26
C GLY A 212 -14.83 -17.61 1.26
N ILE A 213 -13.69 -18.14 0.85
CA ILE A 213 -12.48 -18.21 1.70
C ILE A 213 -11.95 -16.82 1.97
N GLU A 214 -11.65 -16.50 3.22
CA GLU A 214 -11.08 -15.22 3.68
C GLU A 214 -9.59 -15.36 4.03
N GLU A 215 -9.16 -16.56 4.42
CA GLU A 215 -7.76 -16.86 4.76
C GLU A 215 -7.30 -18.15 4.09
N VAL A 216 -6.05 -18.16 3.65
CA VAL A 216 -5.38 -19.35 3.15
C VAL A 216 -4.13 -19.59 3.99
N VAL A 217 -4.02 -20.77 4.56
CA VAL A 217 -2.82 -21.19 5.29
C VAL A 217 -2.08 -22.21 4.44
N VAL A 218 -0.90 -21.83 3.96
CA VAL A 218 -0.03 -22.70 3.18
C VAL A 218 0.83 -23.49 4.16
N ALA A 219 0.56 -24.81 4.24
CA ALA A 219 1.16 -25.72 5.18
C ALA A 219 1.94 -26.82 4.43
N MET A 220 3.03 -26.39 3.77
CA MET A 220 3.88 -27.27 2.96
C MET A 220 5.11 -27.71 3.75
N GLU A 221 5.77 -28.75 3.28
CA GLU A 221 7.08 -29.13 3.78
C GLU A 221 8.15 -28.17 3.30
N SER A 222 9.11 -27.83 4.16
CA SER A 222 10.11 -26.77 3.97
C SER A 222 11.03 -26.95 2.76
N SER A 223 11.04 -28.11 2.15
CA SER A 223 11.94 -28.45 1.03
C SER A 223 11.43 -28.03 -0.36
N ASP A 224 10.14 -27.64 -0.50
CA ASP A 224 9.53 -27.45 -1.80
C ASP A 224 9.23 -25.98 -2.13
N HIS A 225 10.29 -25.15 -2.17
CA HIS A 225 10.19 -23.73 -2.54
C HIS A 225 9.59 -23.52 -3.95
N GLY A 226 9.67 -24.50 -4.82
CA GLY A 226 9.07 -24.45 -6.18
C GLY A 226 7.55 -24.43 -6.10
N GLN A 227 6.96 -25.38 -5.39
CA GLN A 227 5.51 -25.47 -5.20
C GLN A 227 4.97 -24.29 -4.40
N LEU A 228 5.71 -23.83 -3.38
CA LEU A 228 5.32 -22.64 -2.63
C LEU A 228 5.16 -21.42 -3.55
N ARG A 229 6.14 -21.19 -4.44
CA ARG A 229 6.07 -20.11 -5.41
C ARG A 229 4.84 -20.21 -6.29
N GLU A 230 4.55 -21.39 -6.84
CA GLU A 230 3.39 -21.60 -7.71
C GLU A 230 2.06 -21.35 -6.98
N VAL A 231 1.95 -21.81 -5.73
CA VAL A 231 0.77 -21.51 -4.89
C VAL A 231 0.63 -20.02 -4.62
N LEU A 232 1.74 -19.33 -4.31
CA LEU A 232 1.71 -17.89 -4.09
C LEU A 232 1.35 -17.10 -5.36
N ASP A 233 1.77 -17.58 -6.53
CA ASP A 233 1.41 -16.99 -7.83
C ASP A 233 -0.09 -17.16 -8.13
N ILE A 234 -0.70 -18.30 -7.78
CA ILE A 234 -2.15 -18.52 -7.87
C ILE A 234 -2.90 -17.57 -6.92
N LEU A 235 -2.42 -17.42 -5.69
CA LEU A 235 -3.04 -16.56 -4.69
C LEU A 235 -2.79 -15.05 -4.94
N ALA A 236 -1.83 -14.74 -5.79
CA ALA A 236 -1.49 -13.36 -6.13
C ALA A 236 -2.66 -12.65 -6.83
N GLY A 237 -3.12 -11.55 -6.25
CA GLY A 237 -4.26 -10.77 -6.78
C GLY A 237 -5.63 -11.20 -6.26
N ARG A 238 -5.72 -12.24 -5.44
CA ARG A 238 -6.96 -12.61 -4.73
C ARG A 238 -7.10 -11.82 -3.43
N ASN A 239 -8.33 -11.52 -3.07
CA ASN A 239 -8.62 -10.77 -1.83
C ASN A 239 -8.71 -11.71 -0.61
N VAL A 240 -7.66 -12.49 -0.40
CA VAL A 240 -7.51 -13.42 0.73
C VAL A 240 -6.23 -13.10 1.49
N ILE A 241 -6.22 -13.38 2.79
CA ILE A 241 -5.00 -13.26 3.58
C ILE A 241 -4.25 -14.59 3.50
N VAL A 242 -3.02 -14.53 3.05
CA VAL A 242 -2.16 -15.71 2.92
C VAL A 242 -1.24 -15.77 4.13
N LYS A 243 -1.20 -16.93 4.76
CA LYS A 243 -0.31 -17.25 5.87
C LYS A 243 0.50 -18.49 5.50
N ILE A 244 1.77 -18.49 5.87
CA ILE A 244 2.66 -19.65 5.67
C ILE A 244 3.23 -20.10 7.01
N ILE A 245 3.49 -21.39 7.15
CA ILE A 245 4.25 -21.93 8.27
C ILE A 245 5.72 -21.56 8.02
N PRO A 246 6.38 -20.80 8.93
CA PRO A 246 7.80 -20.49 8.77
C PRO A 246 8.65 -21.74 8.91
N ASP A 247 9.66 -21.85 8.09
CA ASP A 247 10.70 -22.83 8.31
C ASP A 247 11.79 -22.32 9.29
N MET A 248 12.70 -23.19 9.68
CA MET A 248 13.78 -22.81 10.59
C MET A 248 14.70 -21.75 9.96
N TYR A 249 14.84 -21.76 8.62
CA TYR A 249 15.67 -20.81 7.90
C TYR A 249 15.05 -19.40 7.94
N ASP A 250 13.74 -19.30 7.74
CA ASP A 250 13.00 -18.03 7.85
C ASP A 250 13.14 -17.42 9.26
N ILE A 251 13.06 -18.28 10.29
CA ILE A 251 13.21 -17.85 11.69
C ILE A 251 14.65 -17.34 11.93
N MET A 252 15.67 -18.07 11.46
CA MET A 252 17.07 -17.69 11.64
C MET A 252 17.45 -16.42 10.89
N LEU A 253 16.85 -16.17 9.73
CA LEU A 253 17.04 -14.91 8.95
C LEU A 253 16.36 -13.70 9.61
N GLY A 254 15.55 -13.89 10.65
CA GLY A 254 14.83 -12.82 11.33
C GLY A 254 13.71 -12.21 10.48
N THR A 255 13.26 -12.90 9.43
CA THR A 255 12.15 -12.44 8.57
C THR A 255 10.80 -12.61 9.24
N VAL A 256 10.71 -13.50 10.24
CA VAL A 256 9.48 -13.80 10.97
C VAL A 256 9.20 -12.73 12.02
N LYS A 257 8.14 -11.96 11.81
CA LYS A 257 7.61 -11.06 12.84
C LYS A 257 6.56 -11.79 13.66
N MET A 258 6.77 -11.93 14.96
CA MET A 258 5.77 -12.48 15.87
C MET A 258 4.60 -11.50 16.02
N ASN A 259 3.50 -11.77 15.34
CA ASN A 259 2.29 -10.94 15.42
C ASN A 259 1.33 -11.35 16.55
N SER A 260 1.49 -12.55 17.11
CA SER A 260 0.70 -13.02 18.26
C SER A 260 1.54 -13.86 19.21
N VAL A 261 1.29 -13.69 20.51
CA VAL A 261 1.93 -14.49 21.58
C VAL A 261 1.22 -15.83 21.77
N TYR A 262 0.02 -16.00 21.22
CA TYR A 262 -0.81 -17.20 21.38
C TYR A 262 -1.16 -17.79 20.02
N GLY A 263 -0.96 -19.09 19.85
CA GLY A 263 -1.27 -19.88 18.65
C GLY A 263 -0.07 -20.17 17.78
N ALA A 264 -0.29 -20.90 16.70
CA ALA A 264 0.75 -21.31 15.75
C ALA A 264 1.52 -20.10 15.20
N VAL A 265 2.82 -20.24 15.10
CA VAL A 265 3.68 -19.22 14.48
C VAL A 265 3.45 -19.26 12.97
N LEU A 266 2.83 -18.22 12.44
CA LEU A 266 2.54 -18.09 11.02
C LEU A 266 3.10 -16.76 10.50
N ILE A 267 3.73 -16.79 9.33
CA ILE A 267 4.11 -15.58 8.60
C ILE A 267 2.89 -15.14 7.77
N GLU A 268 2.39 -13.96 8.02
CA GLU A 268 1.34 -13.36 7.19
C GLU A 268 1.97 -12.65 6.01
N ILE A 269 1.59 -13.07 4.80
CA ILE A 269 1.99 -12.39 3.57
C ILE A 269 0.97 -11.29 3.31
N TYR A 270 1.40 -10.05 3.54
CA TYR A 270 0.53 -8.89 3.33
C TYR A 270 0.33 -8.63 1.84
N PRO A 271 -0.93 -8.56 1.37
CA PRO A 271 -1.21 -8.15 -0.01
C PRO A 271 -0.89 -6.67 -0.24
N ASP A 272 -0.83 -5.88 0.82
CA ASP A 272 -0.56 -4.44 0.74
C ASP A 272 0.93 -4.14 0.81
N LEU A 273 1.45 -3.75 -0.32
CA LEU A 273 2.87 -3.40 -0.51
C LEU A 273 3.26 -2.08 0.21
N MET A 274 2.29 -1.23 0.55
CA MET A 274 2.52 0.08 1.17
C MET A 274 1.33 0.46 2.07
N PRO A 275 1.56 0.99 3.31
CA PRO A 275 0.50 1.49 4.17
C PRO A 275 -0.42 2.51 3.48
N THR A 276 -1.71 2.50 3.79
CA THR A 276 -2.70 3.33 3.11
C THR A 276 -2.36 4.83 3.15
N TRP A 277 -1.90 5.35 4.28
CA TRP A 277 -1.52 6.75 4.39
C TRP A 277 -0.35 7.11 3.45
N GLN A 278 0.67 6.24 3.35
CA GLN A 278 1.80 6.47 2.44
C GLN A 278 1.33 6.44 0.97
N ARG A 279 0.43 5.53 0.62
CA ARG A 279 -0.15 5.42 -0.72
C ARG A 279 -0.93 6.69 -1.10
N ILE A 280 -1.68 7.27 -0.15
CA ILE A 280 -2.41 8.52 -0.38
C ILE A 280 -1.44 9.70 -0.52
N VAL A 281 -0.43 9.80 0.37
CA VAL A 281 0.60 10.84 0.28
C VAL A 281 1.38 10.70 -1.03
N LYS A 282 1.79 9.48 -1.42
CA LYS A 282 2.44 9.21 -2.70
C LYS A 282 1.59 9.70 -3.88
N ARG A 283 0.30 9.39 -3.89
CA ARG A 283 -0.59 9.87 -4.96
C ARG A 283 -0.75 11.39 -4.95
N GLY A 284 -0.85 12.01 -3.78
CA GLY A 284 -0.84 13.47 -3.64
C GLY A 284 0.43 14.10 -4.21
N MET A 285 1.61 13.55 -3.87
CA MET A 285 2.88 13.98 -4.45
C MET A 285 2.93 13.78 -5.97
N ASP A 286 2.48 12.64 -6.47
CA ASP A 286 2.40 12.37 -7.91
C ASP A 286 1.63 13.47 -8.64
N VAL A 287 0.45 13.85 -8.13
CA VAL A 287 -0.41 14.88 -8.71
C VAL A 287 0.22 16.27 -8.60
N VAL A 288 0.67 16.66 -7.39
CA VAL A 288 1.24 18.00 -7.15
C VAL A 288 2.50 18.22 -7.98
N VAL A 289 3.46 17.29 -7.92
CA VAL A 289 4.72 17.42 -8.66
C VAL A 289 4.47 17.43 -10.17
N SER A 290 3.60 16.55 -10.67
CA SER A 290 3.30 16.51 -12.11
C SER A 290 2.61 17.79 -12.58
N THR A 291 1.69 18.35 -11.80
CA THR A 291 1.04 19.63 -12.12
C THR A 291 2.04 20.77 -12.15
N VAL A 292 2.91 20.86 -11.12
CA VAL A 292 3.96 21.89 -11.05
C VAL A 292 4.91 21.78 -12.23
N VAL A 293 5.38 20.56 -12.55
CA VAL A 293 6.29 20.34 -13.69
C VAL A 293 5.64 20.72 -15.01
N LEU A 294 4.39 20.31 -15.26
CA LEU A 294 3.68 20.65 -16.52
C LEU A 294 3.46 22.15 -16.68
N ILE A 295 3.12 22.86 -15.60
CA ILE A 295 2.90 24.32 -15.64
C ILE A 295 4.23 25.06 -15.76
N LEU A 296 5.20 24.78 -14.87
CA LEU A 296 6.47 25.50 -14.78
C LEU A 296 7.32 25.29 -16.03
N LEU A 297 7.35 24.05 -16.54
CA LEU A 297 8.13 23.72 -17.74
C LEU A 297 7.35 23.91 -19.04
N SER A 298 6.13 24.50 -19.03
CA SER A 298 5.34 24.72 -20.26
C SER A 298 6.11 25.50 -21.35
N PRO A 299 6.94 26.55 -21.07
CA PRO A 299 7.76 27.19 -22.09
C PRO A 299 8.81 26.24 -22.68
N LEU A 300 9.41 25.37 -21.85
CA LEU A 300 10.34 24.34 -22.32
C LEU A 300 9.65 23.31 -23.19
N TYR A 301 8.41 22.88 -22.84
CA TYR A 301 7.62 21.99 -23.68
C TYR A 301 7.35 22.59 -25.08
N ALA A 302 6.99 23.89 -25.13
CA ALA A 302 6.79 24.59 -26.40
C ALA A 302 8.08 24.64 -27.24
N TYR A 303 9.23 24.94 -26.60
CA TYR A 303 10.52 24.94 -27.24
C TYR A 303 10.90 23.55 -27.80
N ILE A 304 10.76 22.49 -26.98
CA ILE A 304 11.04 21.11 -27.41
C ILE A 304 10.11 20.73 -28.57
N ALA A 305 8.82 21.02 -28.47
CA ALA A 305 7.83 20.72 -29.52
C ALA A 305 8.22 21.37 -30.86
N LEU A 306 8.63 22.64 -30.85
CA LEU A 306 9.12 23.34 -32.03
C LEU A 306 10.37 22.68 -32.61
N ARG A 307 11.36 22.35 -31.75
CA ARG A 307 12.61 21.67 -32.17
C ARG A 307 12.35 20.28 -32.76
N VAL A 308 11.42 19.51 -32.19
CA VAL A 308 11.00 18.20 -32.72
C VAL A 308 10.40 18.35 -34.12
N ARG A 309 9.50 19.32 -34.30
CA ARG A 309 8.85 19.58 -35.60
C ARG A 309 9.86 20.01 -36.68
N LEU A 310 10.87 20.76 -36.30
CA LEU A 310 11.93 21.23 -37.20
C LEU A 310 12.98 20.12 -37.47
N SER A 311 13.11 19.13 -36.61
CA SER A 311 14.14 18.06 -36.72
C SER A 311 13.75 16.99 -37.73
N SER A 312 12.45 16.66 -37.84
CA SER A 312 11.96 15.65 -38.80
C SER A 312 10.46 15.82 -39.07
N PRO A 313 9.93 15.45 -40.25
CA PRO A 313 8.50 15.48 -40.55
C PRO A 313 7.70 14.58 -39.61
N GLY A 314 6.47 15.02 -39.23
CA GLY A 314 5.53 14.19 -38.44
C GLY A 314 5.06 14.81 -37.12
N PRO A 315 4.30 14.06 -36.28
CA PRO A 315 3.74 14.54 -35.03
C PRO A 315 4.83 14.85 -34.00
N VAL A 316 4.53 15.78 -33.08
CA VAL A 316 5.46 16.17 -31.99
C VAL A 316 5.52 15.09 -30.93
N PHE A 317 4.40 14.49 -30.62
CA PHE A 317 4.29 13.42 -29.61
C PHE A 317 4.36 12.05 -30.28
N PHE A 318 4.92 11.12 -29.55
CA PHE A 318 4.93 9.71 -29.86
C PHE A 318 4.18 8.97 -28.75
N GLU A 319 3.28 8.09 -29.16
CA GLU A 319 2.44 7.29 -28.27
C GLU A 319 2.79 5.81 -28.47
N GLN A 320 2.86 5.07 -27.39
CA GLN A 320 3.14 3.64 -27.44
C GLN A 320 2.41 2.91 -26.32
N GLU A 321 1.82 1.76 -26.68
CA GLU A 321 1.17 0.91 -25.69
C GLU A 321 2.16 0.27 -24.73
N ARG A 322 1.85 0.30 -23.44
CA ARG A 322 2.60 -0.28 -22.34
C ARG A 322 1.67 -0.99 -21.38
N LEU A 323 2.21 -1.93 -20.58
CA LEU A 323 1.49 -2.58 -19.51
C LEU A 323 1.53 -1.73 -18.25
N GLY A 324 0.36 -1.47 -17.70
CA GLY A 324 0.14 -0.75 -16.44
C GLY A 324 -0.25 -1.68 -15.30
N ILE A 325 -0.89 -1.10 -14.28
CA ILE A 325 -1.37 -1.84 -13.12
C ILE A 325 -2.37 -2.93 -13.53
N ASN A 326 -2.28 -4.10 -12.91
CA ASN A 326 -3.08 -5.28 -13.22
C ASN A 326 -2.97 -5.75 -14.70
N GLY A 327 -1.90 -5.38 -15.39
CA GLY A 327 -1.69 -5.73 -16.80
C GLY A 327 -2.57 -4.96 -17.79
N GLN A 328 -3.28 -3.94 -17.34
CA GLN A 328 -4.11 -3.10 -18.20
C GLN A 328 -3.23 -2.28 -19.15
N PRO A 329 -3.48 -2.31 -20.45
CA PRO A 329 -2.71 -1.52 -21.40
C PRO A 329 -3.02 -0.03 -21.24
N PHE A 330 -2.01 0.81 -21.39
CA PHE A 330 -2.15 2.26 -21.45
C PHE A 330 -1.19 2.86 -22.48
N LEU A 331 -1.46 4.08 -22.96
CA LEU A 331 -0.61 4.81 -23.87
C LEU A 331 0.37 5.71 -23.12
N ILE A 332 1.67 5.43 -23.26
CA ILE A 332 2.72 6.31 -22.71
C ILE A 332 2.99 7.44 -23.71
N PHE A 333 3.08 8.68 -23.22
CA PHE A 333 3.37 9.86 -24.02
C PHE A 333 4.85 10.24 -23.95
N LYS A 334 5.46 10.49 -25.11
CA LYS A 334 6.84 10.99 -25.22
C LYS A 334 6.94 12.06 -26.30
N PHE A 335 7.98 12.90 -26.25
CA PHE A 335 8.36 13.63 -27.43
C PHE A 335 9.01 12.69 -28.44
N ARG A 336 8.69 12.85 -29.71
CA ARG A 336 9.26 12.02 -30.78
C ARG A 336 10.76 12.28 -30.89
N SER A 337 11.57 11.27 -30.61
CA SER A 337 13.04 11.29 -30.69
C SER A 337 13.60 10.46 -31.83
N MET A 338 12.74 9.71 -32.55
CA MET A 338 13.10 8.86 -33.69
C MET A 338 12.35 9.28 -34.95
N TYR A 339 12.83 8.80 -36.12
CA TYR A 339 12.13 8.93 -37.39
C TYR A 339 10.82 8.11 -37.37
N LEU A 340 9.89 8.44 -38.30
CA LEU A 340 8.56 7.80 -38.30
C LEU A 340 8.58 6.32 -38.63
N ASP A 341 9.56 5.88 -39.41
CA ASP A 341 9.74 4.51 -39.86
C ASP A 341 10.65 3.68 -38.95
N ALA A 342 10.96 4.18 -37.77
CA ALA A 342 11.88 3.56 -36.81
C ALA A 342 11.50 2.13 -36.38
N GLU A 343 10.24 1.73 -36.48
CA GLU A 343 9.72 0.41 -36.11
C GLU A 343 9.12 -0.36 -37.32
N ARG A 344 9.53 -0.04 -38.53
CA ARG A 344 9.04 -0.71 -39.77
C ARG A 344 9.27 -2.22 -39.72
N ASP A 345 10.41 -2.65 -39.18
CA ASP A 345 10.83 -4.05 -39.08
C ASP A 345 10.41 -4.71 -37.75
N GLY A 346 9.46 -4.09 -37.01
CA GLY A 346 8.94 -4.60 -35.74
C GLY A 346 9.60 -3.98 -34.49
N PRO A 347 9.20 -4.46 -33.29
CA PRO A 347 9.69 -3.96 -32.02
C PRO A 347 11.20 -4.21 -31.84
N ARG A 348 11.99 -3.13 -31.67
CA ARG A 348 13.42 -3.20 -31.37
C ARG A 348 13.77 -2.37 -30.15
N LEU A 349 14.59 -2.89 -29.25
CA LEU A 349 15.18 -2.11 -28.16
C LEU A 349 16.19 -1.11 -28.73
N SER A 350 16.28 0.05 -28.10
CA SER A 350 17.19 1.10 -28.52
C SER A 350 18.60 0.86 -27.97
N SER A 351 19.61 1.10 -28.79
CA SER A 351 21.04 1.03 -28.44
C SER A 351 21.67 2.42 -28.45
N GLU A 352 22.94 2.54 -28.01
CA GLU A 352 23.65 3.83 -28.00
C GLU A 352 23.92 4.38 -29.41
N GLN A 353 24.15 3.50 -30.39
CA GLN A 353 24.42 3.86 -31.77
C GLN A 353 23.21 3.58 -32.68
N ASP A 354 22.01 3.90 -32.22
CA ASP A 354 20.78 3.66 -32.96
C ASP A 354 20.57 4.76 -34.00
N ASP A 355 20.69 4.39 -35.27
CA ASP A 355 20.55 5.26 -36.46
C ASP A 355 19.11 5.78 -36.66
N ARG A 356 18.12 5.15 -36.02
CA ARG A 356 16.72 5.57 -36.04
C ARG A 356 16.49 6.87 -35.26
N ILE A 357 17.47 7.29 -34.41
CA ILE A 357 17.35 8.47 -33.55
C ILE A 357 17.72 9.74 -34.35
N THR A 358 16.82 10.74 -34.31
CA THR A 358 17.11 12.03 -34.94
C THR A 358 18.26 12.77 -34.22
N PRO A 359 19.00 13.70 -34.88
CA PRO A 359 20.07 14.46 -34.22
C PRO A 359 19.61 15.19 -32.96
N TRP A 360 18.40 15.79 -32.99
CA TRP A 360 17.78 16.41 -31.81
C TRP A 360 17.32 15.37 -30.79
N GLY A 361 16.85 14.20 -31.26
CA GLY A 361 16.50 13.05 -30.44
C GLY A 361 17.64 12.58 -29.57
N LYS A 362 18.88 12.56 -30.08
CA LYS A 362 20.08 12.21 -29.28
C LYS A 362 20.26 13.14 -28.09
N VAL A 363 20.08 14.47 -28.29
CA VAL A 363 20.16 15.46 -27.19
C VAL A 363 19.04 15.22 -26.18
N MET A 364 17.79 15.05 -26.66
CA MET A 364 16.65 14.82 -25.76
C MET A 364 16.84 13.55 -24.90
N ARG A 365 17.29 12.45 -25.49
CA ARG A 365 17.50 11.17 -24.77
C ARG A 365 18.61 11.29 -23.73
N LYS A 366 19.71 11.96 -24.06
CA LYS A 366 20.81 12.19 -23.12
C LYS A 366 20.35 12.86 -21.83
N TYR A 367 19.42 13.83 -21.91
CA TYR A 367 18.88 14.57 -20.77
C TYR A 367 17.47 14.16 -20.38
N ARG A 368 16.93 13.09 -20.98
CA ARG A 368 15.57 12.57 -20.76
C ARG A 368 14.44 13.57 -20.99
N LEU A 369 14.66 14.53 -21.87
CA LEU A 369 13.66 15.53 -22.22
C LEU A 369 12.51 14.91 -23.00
N ASP A 370 12.77 13.82 -23.72
CA ASP A 370 11.75 13.04 -24.44
C ASP A 370 10.72 12.39 -23.52
N GLU A 371 11.04 12.15 -22.26
CA GLU A 371 10.15 11.53 -21.28
C GLU A 371 9.29 12.53 -20.50
N LEU A 372 9.49 13.85 -20.67
CA LEU A 372 8.72 14.87 -19.96
C LEU A 372 7.19 14.74 -20.15
N PRO A 373 6.63 14.39 -21.33
CA PRO A 373 5.19 14.22 -21.47
C PRO A 373 4.56 13.14 -20.58
N GLN A 374 5.36 12.22 -20.00
CA GLN A 374 4.86 11.19 -19.07
C GLN A 374 4.28 11.78 -17.77
N PHE A 375 4.63 13.03 -17.39
CA PHE A 375 3.97 13.69 -16.27
C PHE A 375 2.45 13.83 -16.50
N TRP A 376 2.01 13.86 -17.75
CA TRP A 376 0.58 13.78 -18.09
C TRP A 376 -0.01 12.39 -17.76
N ASN A 377 0.72 11.29 -18.05
CA ASN A 377 0.30 9.95 -17.65
C ASN A 377 0.22 9.82 -16.12
N VAL A 378 1.13 10.46 -15.38
CA VAL A 378 1.07 10.47 -13.91
C VAL A 378 -0.17 11.21 -13.42
N LEU A 379 -0.52 12.36 -13.99
CA LEU A 379 -1.76 13.09 -13.65
C LEU A 379 -3.01 12.25 -13.91
N ARG A 380 -3.11 11.60 -15.06
CA ARG A 380 -4.21 10.69 -15.39
C ARG A 380 -4.33 9.51 -14.43
N GLY A 381 -3.23 9.09 -13.81
CA GLY A 381 -3.18 7.95 -12.92
C GLY A 381 -2.74 6.65 -13.57
N ASP A 382 -2.33 6.68 -14.83
CA ASP A 382 -1.74 5.54 -15.55
C ASP A 382 -0.38 5.19 -14.97
N MET A 383 0.38 6.21 -14.50
CA MET A 383 1.73 6.11 -13.95
C MET A 383 1.85 6.77 -12.57
N SER A 384 2.99 6.59 -11.94
CA SER A 384 3.49 7.28 -10.75
C SER A 384 4.85 7.91 -11.06
N LEU A 385 5.32 8.83 -10.23
CA LEU A 385 6.70 9.34 -10.34
C LEU A 385 7.71 8.21 -10.19
N VAL A 386 7.52 7.35 -9.17
CA VAL A 386 8.39 6.22 -8.86
C VAL A 386 7.60 4.91 -8.94
N GLY A 387 8.12 3.96 -9.69
CA GLY A 387 7.54 2.63 -9.88
C GLY A 387 8.38 1.81 -10.85
N PRO A 388 8.09 0.53 -11.06
CA PRO A 388 8.78 -0.27 -12.06
C PRO A 388 8.60 0.35 -13.46
N ARG A 389 9.59 0.15 -14.33
CA ARG A 389 9.50 0.68 -15.70
C ARG A 389 8.38 -0.02 -16.47
N PRO A 390 7.48 0.73 -17.18
CA PRO A 390 6.44 0.12 -18.00
C PRO A 390 7.03 -0.55 -19.23
N GLU A 391 6.78 -1.84 -19.38
CA GLU A 391 7.31 -2.63 -20.51
C GLU A 391 6.26 -2.80 -21.60
N ARG A 392 6.70 -3.05 -22.84
CA ARG A 392 5.84 -3.45 -23.96
C ARG A 392 5.42 -4.91 -23.75
N ARG A 393 4.19 -5.24 -24.12
CA ARG A 393 3.68 -6.61 -24.00
C ARG A 393 4.61 -7.63 -24.66
N PHE A 394 5.12 -7.32 -25.84
CA PHE A 394 6.05 -8.18 -26.59
C PHE A 394 7.30 -8.58 -25.77
N TYR A 395 7.91 -7.66 -25.05
CA TYR A 395 9.10 -7.97 -24.22
C TYR A 395 8.70 -8.54 -22.86
N PHE A 396 7.57 -8.10 -22.30
CA PHE A 396 7.05 -8.64 -21.07
C PHE A 396 6.79 -10.14 -21.17
N ASP A 397 6.18 -10.59 -22.28
CA ASP A 397 5.87 -12.00 -22.52
C ASP A 397 7.16 -12.84 -22.60
N GLN A 398 8.20 -12.36 -23.28
CA GLN A 398 9.51 -13.03 -23.35
C GLN A 398 10.21 -13.12 -21.99
N VAL A 399 10.11 -12.06 -21.16
CA VAL A 399 10.63 -12.08 -19.79
C VAL A 399 9.79 -13.03 -18.94
N HIS A 400 8.47 -13.05 -19.13
CA HIS A 400 7.56 -13.90 -18.37
C HIS A 400 7.81 -15.39 -18.60
N GLU A 401 8.11 -15.82 -19.83
CA GLU A 401 8.46 -17.21 -20.14
C GLU A 401 9.69 -17.69 -19.34
N ARG A 402 10.65 -16.81 -19.10
CA ARG A 402 11.89 -17.13 -18.37
C ARG A 402 11.81 -16.84 -16.86
N ALA A 403 11.02 -15.88 -16.47
CA ALA A 403 10.86 -15.40 -15.10
C ALA A 403 9.38 -15.07 -14.80
N PRO A 404 8.53 -16.06 -14.51
CA PRO A 404 7.09 -15.87 -14.29
C PRO A 404 6.75 -14.81 -13.23
N HIS A 405 7.63 -14.64 -12.25
CA HIS A 405 7.49 -13.63 -11.18
C HIS A 405 7.56 -12.17 -11.68
N VAL A 406 7.87 -11.90 -12.95
CA VAL A 406 7.75 -10.54 -13.56
C VAL A 406 6.34 -9.99 -13.43
N ARG A 407 5.31 -10.84 -13.31
CA ARG A 407 3.92 -10.41 -13.04
C ARG A 407 3.76 -9.57 -11.79
N HIS A 408 4.66 -9.71 -10.80
CA HIS A 408 4.65 -8.86 -9.60
C HIS A 408 4.84 -7.37 -9.92
N LEU A 409 5.52 -7.03 -11.03
CA LEU A 409 5.64 -5.65 -11.48
C LEU A 409 4.28 -5.00 -11.79
N LEU A 410 3.30 -5.80 -12.18
CA LEU A 410 1.95 -5.34 -12.53
C LEU A 410 1.06 -5.06 -11.30
N LYS A 411 1.51 -5.37 -10.08
CA LYS A 411 0.77 -5.07 -8.84
C LYS A 411 0.73 -3.58 -8.51
N VAL A 412 1.63 -2.79 -9.09
CA VAL A 412 1.77 -1.36 -8.81
C VAL A 412 1.74 -0.55 -10.11
N ARG A 413 1.48 0.77 -9.98
CA ARG A 413 1.61 1.67 -11.13
C ARG A 413 3.05 1.73 -11.59
N PRO A 414 3.30 1.70 -12.91
CA PRO A 414 4.63 1.93 -13.45
C PRO A 414 5.10 3.35 -13.17
N GLY A 415 6.42 3.54 -13.08
CA GLY A 415 7.05 4.83 -12.78
C GLY A 415 7.67 5.52 -13.98
N ILE A 416 7.80 6.85 -13.90
CA ILE A 416 8.72 7.62 -14.77
C ILE A 416 10.14 7.18 -14.49
N THR A 417 10.47 6.97 -13.21
CA THR A 417 11.75 6.40 -12.78
C THR A 417 11.54 5.15 -11.94
N SER A 418 12.53 4.26 -11.95
CA SER A 418 12.52 3.01 -11.19
C SER A 418 13.85 2.77 -10.47
N TRP A 419 13.81 1.95 -9.40
CA TRP A 419 15.04 1.51 -8.73
C TRP A 419 15.94 0.73 -9.67
N GLY A 420 15.37 -0.09 -10.56
CA GLY A 420 16.10 -0.81 -11.59
C GLY A 420 16.82 0.13 -12.54
N GLN A 421 16.19 1.22 -12.98
CA GLN A 421 16.83 2.21 -13.85
C GLN A 421 17.99 2.95 -13.16
N VAL A 422 17.82 3.30 -11.88
CA VAL A 422 18.84 4.03 -11.10
C VAL A 422 20.05 3.15 -10.79
N LYS A 423 19.86 1.87 -10.48
CA LYS A 423 20.93 0.96 -10.05
C LYS A 423 21.59 0.20 -11.19
N TYR A 424 20.81 -0.28 -12.14
CA TYR A 424 21.30 -1.09 -13.25
C TYR A 424 21.46 -0.29 -14.55
N GLY A 425 20.56 0.67 -14.77
CA GLY A 425 20.48 1.44 -16.00
C GLY A 425 19.45 0.91 -17.00
N TYR A 426 19.65 1.21 -18.26
CA TYR A 426 18.77 0.74 -19.34
C TYR A 426 19.15 -0.66 -19.79
N ALA A 427 18.14 -1.49 -20.01
CA ALA A 427 18.28 -2.79 -20.63
C ALA A 427 18.22 -2.66 -22.15
N SER A 428 19.20 -3.20 -22.85
CA SER A 428 19.30 -3.21 -24.30
C SER A 428 18.89 -4.57 -24.91
N ASN A 429 18.69 -5.57 -24.07
CA ASN A 429 18.24 -6.92 -24.43
C ASN A 429 17.44 -7.57 -23.29
N VAL A 430 16.85 -8.74 -23.55
CA VAL A 430 16.01 -9.47 -22.58
C VAL A 430 16.82 -9.94 -21.36
N GLU A 431 18.09 -10.32 -21.54
CA GLU A 431 18.98 -10.76 -20.46
C GLU A 431 19.22 -9.61 -19.46
N GLU A 432 19.44 -8.40 -19.95
CA GLU A 432 19.59 -7.21 -19.12
C GLU A 432 18.26 -6.83 -18.45
N MET A 433 17.11 -7.07 -19.10
CA MET A 433 15.79 -6.89 -18.47
C MET A 433 15.60 -7.86 -17.30
N LEU A 434 16.01 -9.12 -17.45
CA LEU A 434 16.00 -10.11 -16.36
C LEU A 434 16.93 -9.70 -15.20
N ALA A 435 18.13 -9.21 -15.52
CA ALA A 435 19.07 -8.73 -14.50
C ALA A 435 18.55 -7.50 -13.74
N ARG A 436 17.81 -6.60 -14.42
CA ARG A 436 17.19 -5.43 -13.82
C ARG A 436 15.97 -5.79 -12.97
N LEU A 437 15.22 -6.84 -13.36
CA LEU A 437 13.98 -7.27 -12.71
C LEU A 437 14.14 -7.43 -11.20
N LYS A 438 15.26 -7.97 -10.72
CA LYS A 438 15.53 -8.16 -9.29
C LYS A 438 15.46 -6.84 -8.48
N TYR A 439 15.92 -5.73 -9.07
CA TYR A 439 15.89 -4.43 -8.38
C TYR A 439 14.48 -3.85 -8.33
N ASP A 440 13.70 -4.01 -9.40
CA ASP A 440 12.32 -3.56 -9.44
C ASP A 440 11.44 -4.42 -8.51
N LEU A 441 11.70 -5.72 -8.37
CA LEU A 441 11.05 -6.57 -7.36
C LEU A 441 11.42 -6.16 -5.94
N LEU A 442 12.71 -5.91 -5.66
CA LEU A 442 13.15 -5.42 -4.35
C LEU A 442 12.48 -4.08 -4.00
N TYR A 443 12.25 -3.21 -4.98
CA TYR A 443 11.49 -1.99 -4.76
C TYR A 443 10.06 -2.30 -4.34
N ILE A 444 9.36 -3.19 -5.04
CA ILE A 444 7.96 -3.55 -4.77
C ILE A 444 7.81 -4.11 -3.35
N GLU A 445 8.68 -5.05 -2.96
CA GLU A 445 8.64 -5.67 -1.64
C GLU A 445 8.99 -4.70 -0.48
N ASN A 446 9.66 -3.58 -0.78
CA ASN A 446 10.09 -2.58 0.21
C ASN A 446 9.50 -1.20 -0.04
N MET A 447 8.37 -1.11 -0.73
CA MET A 447 7.75 0.17 -1.06
C MET A 447 7.52 1.05 0.17
N SER A 448 8.08 2.25 0.14
CA SER A 448 7.88 3.29 1.15
C SER A 448 8.15 4.67 0.58
N LEU A 449 7.56 5.72 1.17
CA LEU A 449 7.85 7.09 0.77
C LEU A 449 9.35 7.41 0.88
N ALA A 450 10.02 6.90 1.92
CA ALA A 450 11.46 7.10 2.10
C ALA A 450 12.27 6.52 0.93
N LEU A 451 11.90 5.34 0.44
CA LEU A 451 12.54 4.73 -0.73
C LEU A 451 12.21 5.50 -2.01
N ASP A 452 10.97 5.99 -2.16
CA ASP A 452 10.58 6.83 -3.31
C ASP A 452 11.42 8.12 -3.35
N PHE A 453 11.55 8.84 -2.24
CA PHE A 453 12.43 10.03 -2.16
C PHE A 453 13.88 9.71 -2.50
N LYS A 454 14.39 8.58 -2.01
CA LYS A 454 15.74 8.13 -2.33
C LYS A 454 15.92 7.90 -3.84
N ILE A 455 14.96 7.24 -4.49
CA ILE A 455 14.99 6.98 -5.94
C ILE A 455 14.92 8.30 -6.71
N LEU A 456 14.03 9.23 -6.34
CA LEU A 456 13.92 10.53 -6.96
C LEU A 456 15.22 11.33 -6.87
N PHE A 457 15.85 11.34 -5.68
CA PHE A 457 17.14 12.00 -5.48
C PHE A 457 18.23 11.45 -6.40
N TYR A 458 18.37 10.12 -6.45
CA TYR A 458 19.34 9.49 -7.35
C TYR A 458 18.99 9.70 -8.83
N THR A 459 17.72 9.78 -9.18
CA THR A 459 17.29 10.08 -10.56
C THR A 459 17.77 11.47 -11.00
N VAL A 460 17.60 12.48 -10.13
CA VAL A 460 18.10 13.83 -10.41
C VAL A 460 19.62 13.82 -10.62
N LEU A 461 20.38 13.11 -9.79
CA LEU A 461 21.83 12.97 -9.94
C LEU A 461 22.21 12.32 -11.28
N VAL A 462 21.51 11.25 -11.69
CA VAL A 462 21.75 10.57 -12.98
C VAL A 462 21.47 11.51 -14.17
N ILE A 463 20.39 12.30 -14.09
CA ILE A 463 20.04 13.28 -15.13
C ILE A 463 21.13 14.37 -15.23
N LEU A 464 21.57 14.94 -14.09
CA LEU A 464 22.62 15.97 -14.05
C LEU A 464 23.96 15.46 -14.58
N GLN A 465 24.27 14.19 -14.40
CA GLN A 465 25.47 13.55 -14.95
C GLN A 465 25.37 13.25 -16.44
N GLY A 466 24.22 13.49 -17.09
CA GLY A 466 24.01 13.22 -18.49
C GLY A 466 24.16 11.73 -18.87
N LYS A 467 23.87 10.83 -17.94
CA LYS A 467 23.94 9.36 -18.15
C LYS A 467 22.63 8.77 -18.68
N GLY A 468 21.73 9.59 -19.27
CA GLY A 468 20.62 9.11 -20.10
C GLY A 468 21.20 8.48 -21.38
N LYS A 469 20.58 7.38 -21.83
CA LYS A 469 20.94 6.77 -23.14
C LYS A 469 20.10 7.36 -24.26
#